data_8f3e9c667f444d601d80ad3e8f40b579
#
_entry.id   8f3e9c667f444d601d80ad3e8f40b579
#
_cell.length_a   1.000
_cell.length_b   1.000
_cell.length_c   1.000
_cell.angle_alpha   90.00
_cell.angle_beta   90.00
_cell.angle_gamma   90.00
#
_symmetry.space_group_name_H-M   'P 1'
#
loop_
_entity.id
_entity.type
_entity.pdbx_description
1 polymer ?
#
loop_
_entity_poly.entity_id
_entity_poly.type
_entity_poly.pdbx_seq_one_letter_code
_entity_poly.pdbx_strand_id
1 'polypeptide(L)'
;MADEITEIRSGEGWAAGPLDAMGEGPGFRKIRHEVGVTEFGVNAIVLPPGSEGRKHSHEHQQELYICQQGALKIEFGDGEEVVLGPGAVARVDAPTVRLISNPTDSETTIIVIGGKGGYVERDGVKFED
;
A
#
# COMPACT_ATOMS: atom_id res chain seq x y z
N MET A 1 -22.48 -0.51 23.28
CA MET A 1 -21.87 -0.15 21.99
C MET A 1 -20.40 0.21 22.19
N ALA A 2 -19.53 -0.29 21.38
CA ALA A 2 -18.10 0.02 21.48
C ALA A 2 -17.78 1.35 20.81
N ASP A 3 -16.82 2.08 21.37
CA ASP A 3 -16.31 3.29 20.75
C ASP A 3 -15.37 2.93 19.58
N GLU A 4 -15.22 3.85 18.66
CA GLU A 4 -14.26 3.74 17.58
C GLU A 4 -12.85 3.63 18.15
N ILE A 5 -12.02 2.76 17.58
CA ILE A 5 -10.66 2.57 18.05
C ILE A 5 -9.78 3.77 17.71
N THR A 6 -9.00 4.24 18.70
CA THR A 6 -8.13 5.41 18.56
C THR A 6 -6.66 5.11 18.78
N GLU A 7 -6.32 3.89 19.22
CA GLU A 7 -4.95 3.46 19.44
C GLU A 7 -4.82 1.98 19.06
N ILE A 8 -3.59 1.50 18.93
CA ILE A 8 -3.35 0.09 18.62
C ILE A 8 -3.62 -0.74 19.86
N ARG A 9 -4.48 -1.74 19.72
CA ARG A 9 -4.86 -2.65 20.80
C ARG A 9 -4.76 -4.08 20.32
N SER A 10 -4.45 -4.99 21.23
CA SER A 10 -4.39 -6.41 20.91
C SER A 10 -4.96 -7.25 22.03
N GLY A 11 -5.36 -8.45 21.69
CA GLY A 11 -5.83 -9.46 22.60
C GLY A 11 -5.46 -10.84 22.06
N GLU A 12 -6.09 -11.87 22.59
CA GLU A 12 -5.83 -13.22 22.10
C GLU A 12 -6.44 -13.41 20.72
N GLY A 13 -5.60 -13.64 19.72
CA GLY A 13 -6.04 -13.90 18.35
C GLY A 13 -6.39 -12.68 17.53
N TRP A 14 -6.11 -11.45 18.01
CA TRP A 14 -6.45 -10.25 17.26
C TRP A 14 -5.57 -9.06 17.63
N ALA A 15 -5.45 -8.13 16.70
CA ALA A 15 -4.93 -6.79 16.93
C ALA A 15 -5.64 -5.81 15.99
N ALA A 16 -5.80 -4.58 16.44
CA ALA A 16 -6.52 -3.56 15.67
C ALA A 16 -5.99 -2.17 16.01
N GLY A 17 -6.11 -1.26 15.06
CA GLY A 17 -5.75 0.14 15.29
C GLY A 17 -6.01 1.00 14.07
N PRO A 18 -6.06 2.33 14.25
CA PRO A 18 -6.21 3.24 13.12
C PRO A 18 -4.86 3.48 12.46
N LEU A 19 -4.87 3.80 11.17
CA LEU A 19 -3.63 4.14 10.45
C LEU A 19 -2.91 5.32 11.08
N ASP A 20 -3.65 6.26 11.63
CA ASP A 20 -3.07 7.46 12.27
C ASP A 20 -2.19 7.13 13.48
N ALA A 21 -2.39 5.99 14.10
CA ALA A 21 -1.55 5.52 15.21
C ALA A 21 -0.31 4.76 14.73
N MET A 22 -0.16 4.56 13.43
CA MET A 22 0.92 3.75 12.83
C MET A 22 2.01 4.61 12.17
N GLY A 23 1.93 5.93 12.28
CA GLY A 23 2.91 6.85 11.73
C GLY A 23 2.35 8.25 11.55
N GLU A 24 3.22 9.20 11.23
CA GLU A 24 2.88 10.60 11.03
C GLU A 24 3.41 11.10 9.70
N GLY A 25 2.74 12.11 9.12
CA GLY A 25 3.16 12.72 7.87
C GLY A 25 3.10 11.77 6.69
N PRO A 26 3.78 12.13 5.58
CA PRO A 26 3.85 11.26 4.41
C PRO A 26 4.63 9.99 4.68
N GLY A 27 4.36 8.95 3.90
CA GLY A 27 5.11 7.71 3.93
C GLY A 27 4.32 6.52 4.44
N PHE A 28 5.05 5.51 4.86
CA PHE A 28 4.47 4.21 5.19
C PHE A 28 3.75 4.19 6.53
N ARG A 29 2.66 3.42 6.55
CA ARG A 29 2.04 2.92 7.78
C ARG A 29 2.26 1.41 7.74
N LYS A 30 3.14 0.90 8.60
CA LYS A 30 3.62 -0.48 8.58
C LYS A 30 2.59 -1.42 9.22
N ILE A 31 1.47 -1.62 8.56
CA ILE A 31 0.33 -2.39 9.07
C ILE A 31 0.78 -3.79 9.52
N ARG A 32 1.53 -4.49 8.65
CA ARG A 32 1.98 -5.85 8.97
C ARG A 32 2.71 -5.92 10.30
N HIS A 33 3.60 -4.96 10.52
CA HIS A 33 4.39 -4.88 11.76
C HIS A 33 3.51 -4.48 12.95
N GLU A 34 2.69 -3.45 12.78
CA GLU A 34 1.94 -2.85 13.89
C GLU A 34 0.83 -3.74 14.43
N VAL A 35 0.18 -4.53 13.58
CA VAL A 35 -0.87 -5.46 14.01
C VAL A 35 -0.45 -6.93 13.90
N GLY A 36 0.81 -7.20 13.58
CA GLY A 36 1.38 -8.54 13.65
C GLY A 36 0.91 -9.52 12.59
N VAL A 37 0.64 -9.07 11.37
CA VAL A 37 0.28 -9.98 10.28
C VAL A 37 1.52 -10.77 9.85
N THR A 38 1.42 -12.08 9.78
CA THR A 38 2.55 -12.96 9.45
C THR A 38 2.41 -13.67 8.11
N GLU A 39 1.19 -13.81 7.58
CA GLU A 39 0.91 -14.66 6.42
C GLU A 39 0.96 -13.93 5.08
N PHE A 40 0.97 -12.62 5.09
CA PHE A 40 1.09 -11.80 3.89
C PHE A 40 1.67 -10.45 4.25
N GLY A 41 2.16 -9.73 3.22
CA GLY A 41 2.63 -8.36 3.40
C GLY A 41 1.46 -7.38 3.27
N VAL A 42 1.40 -6.39 4.13
CA VAL A 42 0.41 -5.32 4.04
C VAL A 42 0.96 -4.04 4.65
N ASN A 43 0.87 -2.95 3.90
CA ASN A 43 1.22 -1.61 4.37
C ASN A 43 0.23 -0.62 3.80
N ALA A 44 0.07 0.50 4.48
CA ALA A 44 -0.54 1.67 3.87
C ALA A 44 0.57 2.66 3.53
N ILE A 45 0.32 3.51 2.55
CA ILE A 45 1.22 4.57 2.15
C ILE A 45 0.40 5.85 2.04
N VAL A 46 0.88 6.90 2.70
CA VAL A 46 0.30 8.23 2.60
C VAL A 46 1.17 9.01 1.63
N LEU A 47 0.60 9.34 0.47
CA LEU A 47 1.29 10.04 -0.62
C LEU A 47 0.94 11.52 -0.61
N PRO A 48 1.95 12.41 -0.49
CA PRO A 48 1.69 13.85 -0.57
C PRO A 48 1.15 14.25 -1.95
N PRO A 49 0.53 15.43 -2.05
CA PRO A 49 0.05 15.92 -3.35
C PRO A 49 1.15 15.92 -4.41
N GLY A 50 0.83 15.40 -5.59
CA GLY A 50 1.74 15.40 -6.74
C GLY A 50 2.95 14.49 -6.61
N SER A 51 3.05 13.70 -5.54
CA SER A 51 4.23 12.86 -5.33
C SER A 51 4.23 11.63 -6.23
N GLU A 52 5.43 11.15 -6.48
CA GLU A 52 5.68 10.00 -7.34
C GLU A 52 6.55 9.01 -6.58
N GLY A 53 6.20 7.73 -6.64
CA GLY A 53 7.03 6.66 -6.10
C GLY A 53 8.15 6.30 -7.06
N ARG A 54 8.86 5.22 -6.77
CA ARG A 54 9.88 4.70 -7.67
C ARG A 54 9.28 3.67 -8.63
N LYS A 55 9.75 3.70 -9.87
CA LYS A 55 9.46 2.66 -10.83
C LYS A 55 10.06 1.35 -10.33
N HIS A 56 9.25 0.29 -10.23
CA HIS A 56 9.71 -0.99 -9.68
C HIS A 56 8.87 -2.16 -10.18
N SER A 57 9.37 -3.34 -9.94
CA SER A 57 8.63 -4.60 -10.05
C SER A 57 8.96 -5.46 -8.83
N HIS A 58 8.42 -6.66 -8.79
CA HIS A 58 8.73 -7.64 -7.75
C HIS A 58 9.23 -8.93 -8.38
N GLU A 59 9.98 -9.72 -7.64
CA GLU A 59 10.49 -10.99 -8.15
C GLU A 59 9.45 -12.10 -8.05
N HIS A 60 8.72 -12.18 -6.93
CA HIS A 60 7.84 -13.30 -6.62
C HIS A 60 6.43 -12.89 -6.25
N GLN A 61 6.27 -11.79 -5.48
CA GLN A 61 4.96 -11.49 -4.92
C GLN A 61 4.03 -10.76 -5.89
N GLN A 62 2.79 -11.17 -5.88
CA GLN A 62 1.69 -10.44 -6.49
C GLN A 62 1.23 -9.38 -5.51
N GLU A 63 0.86 -8.21 -5.99
CA GLU A 63 0.35 -7.11 -5.15
C GLU A 63 -1.06 -6.73 -5.50
N LEU A 64 -1.81 -6.34 -4.47
CA LEU A 64 -3.11 -5.70 -4.62
C LEU A 64 -3.00 -4.28 -4.06
N TYR A 65 -3.29 -3.29 -4.90
CA TYR A 65 -3.37 -1.89 -4.51
C TYR A 65 -4.83 -1.53 -4.27
N ILE A 66 -5.10 -0.90 -3.14
CA ILE A 66 -6.44 -0.43 -2.78
C ILE A 66 -6.34 1.06 -2.51
N CYS A 67 -7.07 1.88 -3.26
CA CYS A 67 -7.15 3.31 -2.96
C CYS A 67 -8.18 3.51 -1.86
N GLN A 68 -7.74 3.99 -0.71
CA GLN A 68 -8.60 4.21 0.44
C GLN A 68 -9.13 5.65 0.47
N GLN A 69 -8.30 6.62 0.06
CA GLN A 69 -8.65 8.03 0.05
C GLN A 69 -7.85 8.73 -1.04
N GLY A 70 -8.46 9.70 -1.72
CA GLY A 70 -7.81 10.44 -2.79
C GLY A 70 -7.88 9.71 -4.12
N ALA A 71 -6.78 9.72 -4.87
CA ALA A 71 -6.67 8.98 -6.12
C ALA A 71 -5.25 8.49 -6.32
N LEU A 72 -5.11 7.28 -6.85
CA LEU A 72 -3.82 6.68 -7.17
C LEU A 72 -3.70 6.47 -8.66
N LYS A 73 -2.66 7.01 -9.27
CA LYS A 73 -2.32 6.72 -10.65
C LYS A 73 -1.26 5.61 -10.67
N ILE A 74 -1.47 4.62 -11.52
CA ILE A 74 -0.49 3.55 -11.75
C ILE A 74 -0.14 3.56 -13.22
N GLU A 75 1.13 3.75 -13.53
CA GLU A 75 1.67 3.64 -14.89
C GLU A 75 2.41 2.32 -15.00
N PHE A 76 2.12 1.56 -16.05
CA PHE A 76 2.75 0.27 -16.29
C PHE A 76 3.88 0.40 -17.32
N GLY A 77 4.77 -0.59 -17.33
CA GLY A 77 5.92 -0.58 -18.22
C GLY A 77 5.58 -0.60 -19.72
N ASP A 78 4.37 -1.03 -20.08
CA ASP A 78 3.89 -1.06 -21.48
C ASP A 78 3.27 0.27 -21.92
N GLY A 79 3.23 1.28 -21.04
CA GLY A 79 2.66 2.59 -21.34
C GLY A 79 1.20 2.76 -20.96
N GLU A 80 0.53 1.68 -20.57
CA GLU A 80 -0.84 1.78 -20.08
C GLU A 80 -0.87 2.43 -18.69
N GLU A 81 -1.94 3.12 -18.38
CA GLU A 81 -2.11 3.71 -17.05
C GLU A 81 -3.56 3.64 -16.59
N VAL A 82 -3.73 3.59 -15.28
CA VAL A 82 -5.05 3.61 -14.64
C VAL A 82 -5.04 4.60 -13.48
N VAL A 83 -6.21 5.14 -13.16
CA VAL A 83 -6.39 5.98 -11.97
C VAL A 83 -7.45 5.33 -11.11
N LEU A 84 -7.07 5.03 -9.86
CA LEU A 84 -7.97 4.43 -8.89
C LEU A 84 -8.52 5.50 -7.96
N GLY A 85 -9.84 5.68 -7.98
CA GLY A 85 -10.53 6.49 -6.97
C GLY A 85 -10.78 5.68 -5.70
N PRO A 86 -11.37 6.29 -4.65
CA PRO A 86 -11.62 5.60 -3.38
C PRO A 86 -12.43 4.31 -3.56
N GLY A 87 -11.94 3.21 -3.00
CA GLY A 87 -12.57 1.91 -3.11
C GLY A 87 -12.19 1.12 -4.35
N ALA A 88 -11.47 1.73 -5.31
CA ALA A 88 -10.99 1.00 -6.49
C ALA A 88 -9.72 0.21 -6.16
N VAL A 89 -9.54 -0.89 -6.85
CA VAL A 89 -8.43 -1.82 -6.60
C VAL A 89 -7.73 -2.22 -7.91
N ALA A 90 -6.46 -2.61 -7.79
CA ALA A 90 -5.71 -3.12 -8.92
C ALA A 90 -4.81 -4.27 -8.46
N ARG A 91 -4.85 -5.38 -9.20
CA ARG A 91 -3.89 -6.47 -9.05
C ARG A 91 -2.71 -6.18 -9.97
N VAL A 92 -1.50 -6.27 -9.44
CA VAL A 92 -0.28 -6.13 -10.23
C VAL A 92 0.59 -7.36 -9.99
N ASP A 93 0.85 -8.10 -11.05
CA ASP A 93 1.64 -9.32 -10.97
C ASP A 93 3.13 -9.00 -10.76
N ALA A 94 3.86 -9.96 -10.19
CA ALA A 94 5.23 -9.74 -9.75
C ALA A 94 6.13 -9.05 -10.80
N PRO A 95 6.27 -9.57 -12.03
CA PRO A 95 7.22 -9.01 -12.99
C PRO A 95 6.74 -7.73 -13.67
N THR A 96 5.50 -7.32 -13.45
CA THR A 96 4.94 -6.12 -14.09
C THR A 96 5.58 -4.86 -13.51
N VAL A 97 6.26 -4.11 -14.36
CA VAL A 97 6.85 -2.82 -13.98
C VAL A 97 5.74 -1.81 -13.73
N ARG A 98 5.81 -1.09 -12.61
CA ARG A 98 4.81 -0.08 -12.25
C ARG A 98 5.47 1.14 -11.63
N LEU A 99 4.81 2.27 -11.83
CA LEU A 99 5.13 3.53 -11.17
C LEU A 99 3.84 4.08 -10.59
N ILE A 100 3.78 4.26 -9.28
CA ILE A 100 2.61 4.82 -8.63
C ILE A 100 2.83 6.30 -8.35
N SER A 101 1.76 7.08 -8.41
CA SER A 101 1.81 8.52 -8.11
C SER A 101 0.48 9.02 -7.60
N ASN A 102 0.53 10.16 -6.93
CA ASN A 102 -0.66 10.90 -6.50
C ASN A 102 -0.90 12.03 -7.50
N PRO A 103 -1.88 11.91 -8.40
CA PRO A 103 -2.12 12.93 -9.42
C PRO A 103 -2.96 14.11 -8.93
N THR A 104 -3.24 14.18 -7.63
CA THR A 104 -4.14 15.22 -7.09
C THR A 104 -3.38 16.28 -6.30
N ASP A 105 -4.10 17.32 -5.89
CA ASP A 105 -3.56 18.42 -5.07
C ASP A 105 -3.81 18.21 -3.57
N SER A 106 -4.24 17.03 -3.18
CA SER A 106 -4.42 16.66 -1.78
C SER A 106 -3.76 15.30 -1.51
N GLU A 107 -3.81 14.88 -0.26
CA GLU A 107 -3.16 13.64 0.17
C GLU A 107 -3.92 12.41 -0.34
N THR A 108 -3.21 11.38 -0.75
CA THR A 108 -3.78 10.08 -1.14
C THR A 108 -3.29 9.02 -0.17
N THR A 109 -4.20 8.18 0.31
CA THR A 109 -3.86 7.03 1.15
C THR A 109 -4.22 5.75 0.41
N ILE A 110 -3.26 4.85 0.29
CA ILE A 110 -3.44 3.56 -0.35
C ILE A 110 -3.06 2.44 0.61
N ILE A 111 -3.61 1.25 0.37
CA ILE A 111 -3.24 0.03 1.08
C ILE A 111 -2.68 -0.92 0.03
N VAL A 112 -1.53 -1.51 0.33
CA VAL A 112 -0.87 -2.46 -0.56
C VAL A 112 -0.73 -3.79 0.16
N ILE A 113 -1.27 -4.84 -0.46
CA ILE A 113 -1.19 -6.20 0.06
C ILE A 113 -0.37 -7.01 -0.93
N GLY A 114 0.61 -7.77 -0.43
CA GLY A 114 1.46 -8.58 -1.31
C GLY A 114 1.85 -9.90 -0.70
N GLY A 115 2.12 -10.88 -1.56
CA GLY A 115 2.57 -12.19 -1.14
C GLY A 115 2.69 -13.18 -2.28
N LYS A 116 3.24 -14.33 -1.94
CA LYS A 116 3.32 -15.51 -2.82
C LYS A 116 3.30 -16.73 -1.91
N GLY A 117 2.10 -17.22 -1.60
CA GLY A 117 1.94 -18.29 -0.62
C GLY A 117 2.37 -17.86 0.79
N GLY A 118 2.36 -16.55 1.06
CA GLY A 118 2.79 -15.95 2.31
C GLY A 118 3.52 -14.66 2.08
N TYR A 119 4.08 -14.07 3.14
CA TYR A 119 4.87 -12.85 3.05
C TYR A 119 6.22 -13.14 2.39
N VAL A 120 6.64 -12.26 1.48
CA VAL A 120 7.95 -12.36 0.81
C VAL A 120 8.78 -11.14 1.16
N GLU A 121 9.93 -11.37 1.81
CA GLU A 121 10.83 -10.31 2.24
C GLU A 121 11.70 -9.81 1.09
N ARG A 122 11.94 -8.49 1.03
CA ARG A 122 12.88 -7.85 0.09
C ARG A 122 12.68 -8.24 -1.36
N ASP A 123 11.41 -8.31 -1.78
CA ASP A 123 11.06 -8.79 -3.10
C ASP A 123 11.09 -7.70 -4.19
N GLY A 124 11.19 -6.45 -3.81
CA GLY A 124 11.13 -5.34 -4.75
C GLY A 124 12.37 -5.22 -5.63
N VAL A 125 12.16 -4.90 -6.89
CA VAL A 125 13.21 -4.61 -7.87
C VAL A 125 12.99 -3.18 -8.35
N LYS A 126 13.98 -2.31 -8.12
CA LYS A 126 13.90 -0.91 -8.51
C LYS A 126 14.50 -0.69 -9.89
N PHE A 127 13.90 0.20 -10.64
CA PHE A 127 14.36 0.59 -11.95
C PHE A 127 14.77 2.06 -11.92
N GLU A 128 15.85 2.40 -12.60
CA GLU A 128 16.25 3.78 -12.77
C GLU A 128 15.58 4.35 -14.02
N ASP A 129 15.24 5.62 -13.96
CA ASP A 129 14.60 6.32 -15.07
C ASP A 129 15.63 6.76 -16.14
#